data_85e585150073ed17a91ae10d28209cf5
#
_entry.id   85e585150073ed17a91ae10d28209cf5
#
_cell.length_a   1.000
_cell.length_b   1.000
_cell.length_c   1.000
_cell.angle_alpha   90.00
_cell.angle_beta   90.00
_cell.angle_gamma   90.00
#
_symmetry.space_group_name_H-M   'P 1'
#
loop_
_entity.id
_entity.type
_entity.pdbx_description
1 polymer ?
#
loop_
_entity_poly.entity_id
_entity_poly.type
_entity_poly.pdbx_seq_one_letter_code
_entity_poly.pdbx_strand_id
1 'polypeptide(L)'
;MRKAHLLICPVLLLFCQPSFAQESSRSGSAKQDTPKVIETDDMKLAMKAGKLQTAGKYDEALKVYAQAIDLKGRFTPFVYHNRGMLCLHRAKGSQDRQSRIADLQHAIDDFQTSIRLGAASKEELNRGLEKVATRANLEEATKLLEKERHH
;
A
#
# COMPACT_ATOMS: atom_id res chain seq x y z
N MET A 1 -42.46 -5.72 -42.70
CA MET A 1 -43.08 -7.04 -42.95
C MET A 1 -41.98 -8.05 -43.14
N ARG A 2 -41.73 -8.94 -42.21
CA ARG A 2 -41.49 -10.39 -42.30
C ARG A 2 -41.04 -10.89 -40.96
N LYS A 3 -41.96 -11.62 -40.34
CA LYS A 3 -41.80 -12.46 -39.14
C LYS A 3 -41.15 -13.78 -39.58
N ALA A 4 -40.28 -14.34 -38.78
CA ALA A 4 -40.06 -15.77 -38.63
C ALA A 4 -39.39 -15.97 -37.30
N HIS A 5 -40.02 -16.44 -36.26
CA HIS A 5 -40.40 -17.80 -35.82
C HIS A 5 -39.18 -18.71 -35.62
N LEU A 6 -38.94 -18.92 -34.30
CA LEU A 6 -38.91 -20.21 -33.57
C LEU A 6 -37.92 -21.27 -34.07
N LEU A 7 -37.08 -21.70 -33.15
CA LEU A 7 -37.05 -23.11 -32.75
C LEU A 7 -36.38 -23.29 -31.40
N ILE A 8 -37.20 -23.67 -30.44
CA ILE A 8 -36.88 -24.20 -29.12
C ILE A 8 -36.43 -25.64 -29.31
N CYS A 9 -35.27 -26.00 -28.79
CA CYS A 9 -34.93 -27.38 -28.58
C CYS A 9 -34.49 -27.58 -27.12
N PRO A 10 -35.29 -28.31 -26.33
CA PRO A 10 -34.84 -28.78 -25.04
C PRO A 10 -34.14 -30.14 -25.23
N VAL A 11 -32.83 -30.21 -25.06
CA VAL A 11 -32.16 -31.47 -24.85
C VAL A 11 -31.91 -31.68 -23.38
N LEU A 12 -32.80 -32.42 -22.77
CA LEU A 12 -32.61 -33.16 -21.54
C LEU A 12 -31.48 -34.15 -21.74
N LEU A 13 -30.39 -33.98 -21.00
CA LEU A 13 -29.42 -35.04 -20.75
C LEU A 13 -29.18 -35.13 -19.26
N LEU A 14 -29.98 -36.04 -18.67
CA LEU A 14 -29.59 -36.80 -17.50
C LEU A 14 -28.32 -37.53 -17.87
N PHE A 15 -27.26 -37.36 -17.10
CA PHE A 15 -26.36 -38.51 -16.82
C PHE A 15 -25.40 -38.19 -15.67
N CYS A 16 -25.56 -39.04 -14.68
CA CYS A 16 -24.52 -39.67 -13.90
C CYS A 16 -23.68 -38.79 -13.00
N GLN A 17 -24.11 -38.73 -11.76
CA GLN A 17 -23.21 -38.43 -10.65
C GLN A 17 -22.40 -39.69 -10.32
N PRO A 18 -21.09 -39.69 -10.35
CA PRO A 18 -20.32 -40.68 -9.64
C PRO A 18 -20.28 -40.27 -8.15
N SER A 19 -20.85 -41.13 -7.33
CA SER A 19 -20.59 -41.17 -5.89
C SER A 19 -19.08 -41.29 -5.68
N PHE A 20 -18.44 -40.18 -5.33
CA PHE A 20 -17.05 -40.27 -4.86
C PHE A 20 -17.05 -40.36 -3.36
N ALA A 21 -16.60 -41.48 -2.90
CA ALA A 21 -16.45 -41.89 -1.53
C ALA A 21 -15.77 -40.81 -0.68
N GLN A 22 -16.36 -40.57 0.44
CA GLN A 22 -15.88 -39.74 1.53
C GLN A 22 -14.62 -40.39 2.13
N GLU A 23 -13.46 -40.03 1.63
CA GLU A 23 -12.20 -40.38 2.24
C GLU A 23 -11.84 -39.32 3.27
N SER A 24 -12.12 -39.68 4.51
CA SER A 24 -11.72 -38.99 5.71
C SER A 24 -10.21 -38.98 5.82
N SER A 25 -9.57 -37.99 5.18
CA SER A 25 -8.15 -37.71 5.37
C SER A 25 -8.00 -36.63 6.42
N ARG A 26 -7.52 -37.04 7.59
CA ARG A 26 -6.97 -36.21 8.67
C ARG A 26 -6.11 -35.08 8.06
N SER A 27 -6.67 -33.90 7.91
CA SER A 27 -5.91 -32.70 7.78
C SER A 27 -5.37 -32.32 9.16
N GLY A 28 -4.16 -32.76 9.43
CA GLY A 28 -3.35 -32.19 10.48
C GLY A 28 -3.17 -30.72 10.18
N SER A 29 -3.84 -29.88 10.96
CA SER A 29 -3.60 -28.44 11.01
C SER A 29 -2.15 -28.24 11.46
N ALA A 30 -1.23 -28.20 10.48
CA ALA A 30 0.07 -27.63 10.71
C ALA A 30 -0.19 -26.15 11.03
N LYS A 31 -0.12 -25.79 12.31
CA LYS A 31 0.04 -24.41 12.71
C LYS A 31 1.29 -23.93 11.97
N GLN A 32 1.10 -23.17 10.91
CA GLN A 32 2.15 -22.36 10.36
C GLN A 32 2.51 -21.36 11.47
N ASP A 33 3.62 -21.61 12.14
CA ASP A 33 4.28 -20.61 12.97
C ASP A 33 4.68 -19.48 12.04
N THR A 34 3.75 -18.55 11.82
CA THR A 34 4.07 -17.27 11.21
C THR A 34 5.09 -16.61 12.14
N PRO A 35 6.28 -16.23 11.63
CA PRO A 35 7.27 -15.61 12.48
C PRO A 35 6.63 -14.42 13.18
N LYS A 36 6.63 -14.44 14.53
CA LYS A 36 6.08 -13.37 15.35
C LYS A 36 6.84 -12.10 15.01
N VAL A 37 6.25 -11.23 14.19
CA VAL A 37 6.81 -9.92 13.88
C VAL A 37 6.96 -9.20 15.21
N ILE A 38 8.21 -8.97 15.64
CA ILE A 38 8.48 -8.19 16.85
C ILE A 38 8.10 -6.75 16.52
N GLU A 39 6.96 -6.35 17.02
CA GLU A 39 6.42 -5.01 16.83
C GLU A 39 7.28 -4.01 17.63
N THR A 40 8.03 -3.19 16.90
CA THR A 40 8.86 -2.13 17.49
C THR A 40 8.06 -0.84 17.67
N ASP A 41 8.55 0.07 18.51
CA ASP A 41 7.81 1.29 18.82
C ASP A 41 7.67 2.21 17.60
N ASP A 42 8.65 2.25 16.70
CA ASP A 42 8.56 2.96 15.42
C ASP A 42 7.48 2.36 14.51
N MET A 43 7.32 1.03 14.48
CA MET A 43 6.24 0.36 13.74
C MET A 43 4.88 0.64 14.36
N LYS A 44 4.75 0.60 15.69
CA LYS A 44 3.48 0.93 16.39
C LYS A 44 3.02 2.36 16.09
N LEU A 45 3.96 3.31 16.12
CA LEU A 45 3.65 4.70 15.78
C LEU A 45 3.28 4.84 14.30
N ALA A 46 3.98 4.16 13.39
CA ALA A 46 3.64 4.16 11.97
C ALA A 46 2.22 3.62 11.72
N MET A 47 1.84 2.53 12.40
CA MET A 47 0.48 1.98 12.31
C MET A 47 -0.57 2.95 12.89
N LYS A 48 -0.27 3.64 14.00
CA LYS A 48 -1.15 4.67 14.56
C LYS A 48 -1.33 5.82 13.56
N ALA A 49 -0.25 6.30 12.95
CA ALA A 49 -0.30 7.34 11.92
C ALA A 49 -1.15 6.90 10.71
N GLY A 50 -0.99 5.66 10.24
CA GLY A 50 -1.81 5.09 9.17
C GLY A 50 -3.31 5.08 9.50
N LYS A 51 -3.69 4.76 10.73
CA LYS A 51 -5.09 4.84 11.17
C LYS A 51 -5.62 6.28 11.16
N LEU A 52 -4.81 7.25 11.59
CA LEU A 52 -5.17 8.67 11.54
C LEU A 52 -5.32 9.15 10.09
N GLN A 53 -4.43 8.73 9.20
CA GLN A 53 -4.52 9.02 7.76
C GLN A 53 -5.82 8.47 7.16
N THR A 54 -6.19 7.23 7.45
CA THR A 54 -7.46 6.63 6.99
C THR A 54 -8.68 7.37 7.54
N ALA A 55 -8.58 7.96 8.74
CA ALA A 55 -9.61 8.79 9.34
C ALA A 55 -9.63 10.23 8.80
N GLY A 56 -8.79 10.59 7.82
CA GLY A 56 -8.69 11.94 7.26
C GLY A 56 -7.95 12.94 8.17
N LYS A 57 -7.38 12.51 9.28
CA LYS A 57 -6.67 13.34 10.25
C LYS A 57 -5.19 13.51 9.86
N TYR A 58 -4.97 14.14 8.71
CA TYR A 58 -3.66 14.17 8.06
C TYR A 58 -2.58 14.90 8.89
N ASP A 59 -2.90 16.02 9.53
CA ASP A 59 -1.94 16.76 10.32
C ASP A 59 -1.54 16.03 11.61
N GLU A 60 -2.49 15.29 12.23
CA GLU A 60 -2.19 14.41 13.35
C GLU A 60 -1.32 13.25 12.90
N ALA A 61 -1.61 12.65 11.73
CA ALA A 61 -0.83 11.57 11.16
C ALA A 61 0.63 12.00 10.90
N LEU A 62 0.85 13.18 10.30
CA LEU A 62 2.19 13.74 10.06
C LEU A 62 3.00 13.88 11.35
N LYS A 63 2.36 14.38 12.43
CA LYS A 63 3.01 14.50 13.76
C LYS A 63 3.43 13.13 14.30
N VAL A 64 2.58 12.11 14.15
CA VAL A 64 2.87 10.76 14.66
C VAL A 64 3.96 10.08 13.80
N TYR A 65 3.96 10.29 12.47
CA TYR A 65 5.07 9.84 11.62
C TYR A 65 6.40 10.49 12.00
N ALA A 66 6.41 11.80 12.32
CA ALA A 66 7.62 12.46 12.79
C ALA A 66 8.15 11.83 14.09
N GLN A 67 7.27 11.55 15.07
CA GLN A 67 7.64 10.84 16.29
C GLN A 67 8.24 9.46 16.01
N ALA A 68 7.67 8.71 15.06
CA ALA A 68 8.19 7.39 14.67
C ALA A 68 9.60 7.49 14.05
N ILE A 69 9.85 8.54 13.24
CA ILE A 69 11.15 8.81 12.63
C ILE A 69 12.22 9.17 13.68
N ASP A 70 11.83 9.96 14.68
CA ASP A 70 12.74 10.38 15.76
C ASP A 70 13.27 9.21 16.59
N LEU A 71 12.54 8.09 16.64
CA LEU A 71 12.99 6.86 17.30
C LEU A 71 14.18 6.20 16.58
N LYS A 72 14.41 6.51 15.30
CA LYS A 72 15.47 5.92 14.47
C LYS A 72 15.48 4.40 14.53
N GLY A 73 14.30 3.79 14.61
CA GLY A 73 14.12 2.35 14.70
C GLY A 73 14.42 1.64 13.38
N ARG A 74 14.36 0.32 13.39
CA ARG A 74 14.67 -0.52 12.22
C ARG A 74 13.70 -0.35 11.06
N PHE A 75 12.48 0.14 11.32
CA PHE A 75 11.47 0.40 10.31
C PHE A 75 11.41 1.86 9.86
N THR A 76 12.36 2.69 10.26
CA THR A 76 12.44 4.11 9.85
C THR A 76 12.32 4.32 8.32
N PRO A 77 12.94 3.49 7.43
CA PRO A 77 12.74 3.62 5.99
C PRO A 77 11.27 3.45 5.57
N PHE A 78 10.56 2.49 6.17
CA PHE A 78 9.13 2.28 5.95
C PHE A 78 8.29 3.47 6.44
N VAL A 79 8.66 4.09 7.56
CA VAL A 79 7.97 5.28 8.10
C VAL A 79 8.11 6.46 7.15
N TYR A 80 9.31 6.72 6.60
CA TYR A 80 9.53 7.74 5.58
C TYR A 80 8.67 7.49 4.34
N HIS A 81 8.63 6.24 3.83
CA HIS A 81 7.77 5.90 2.70
C HIS A 81 6.32 6.27 2.96
N ASN A 82 5.76 5.88 4.10
CA ASN A 82 4.35 6.14 4.43
C ASN A 82 4.06 7.64 4.62
N ARG A 83 4.97 8.40 5.22
CA ARG A 83 4.83 9.86 5.35
C ARG A 83 4.86 10.54 3.98
N GLY A 84 5.77 10.12 3.10
CA GLY A 84 5.82 10.58 1.71
C GLY A 84 4.54 10.27 0.93
N MET A 85 3.96 9.08 1.13
CA MET A 85 2.65 8.73 0.55
C MET A 85 1.52 9.62 1.05
N LEU A 86 1.52 9.98 2.33
CA LEU A 86 0.54 10.92 2.88
C LEU A 86 0.69 12.32 2.25
N CYS A 87 1.92 12.84 2.13
CA CYS A 87 2.18 14.12 1.48
C CYS A 87 1.74 14.10 0.00
N LEU A 88 2.08 13.05 -0.75
CA LEU A 88 1.64 12.88 -2.14
C LEU A 88 0.12 12.85 -2.26
N HIS A 89 -0.57 12.16 -1.35
CA HIS A 89 -2.04 12.11 -1.31
C HIS A 89 -2.64 13.51 -1.05
N ARG A 90 -2.11 14.25 -0.09
CA ARG A 90 -2.55 15.62 0.22
C ARG A 90 -2.36 16.55 -0.97
N ALA A 91 -1.20 16.47 -1.62
CA ALA A 91 -0.91 17.27 -2.81
C ALA A 91 -1.95 17.04 -3.92
N LYS A 92 -2.32 15.78 -4.18
CA LYS A 92 -3.33 15.44 -5.19
C LYS A 92 -4.72 15.98 -4.86
N GLY A 93 -5.07 16.11 -3.58
CA GLY A 93 -6.37 16.61 -3.11
C GLY A 93 -6.44 18.11 -2.88
N SER A 94 -5.31 18.82 -2.82
CA SER A 94 -5.28 20.25 -2.52
C SER A 94 -5.66 21.11 -3.71
N GLN A 95 -6.48 22.14 -3.48
CA GLN A 95 -6.78 23.17 -4.47
C GLN A 95 -5.73 24.30 -4.47
N ASP A 96 -5.03 24.49 -3.35
CA ASP A 96 -4.00 25.52 -3.23
C ASP A 96 -2.68 25.05 -3.84
N ARG A 97 -2.19 25.79 -4.85
CA ARG A 97 -0.97 25.48 -5.58
C ARG A 97 0.27 25.49 -4.68
N GLN A 98 0.36 26.43 -3.76
CA GLN A 98 1.51 26.54 -2.85
C GLN A 98 1.60 25.31 -1.94
N SER A 99 0.46 24.90 -1.36
CA SER A 99 0.36 23.69 -0.55
C SER A 99 0.69 22.43 -1.35
N ARG A 100 0.23 22.33 -2.63
CA ARG A 100 0.60 21.21 -3.50
C ARG A 100 2.10 21.11 -3.71
N ILE A 101 2.75 22.23 -4.04
CA ILE A 101 4.20 22.27 -4.26
C ILE A 101 4.94 21.86 -2.97
N ALA A 102 4.55 22.37 -1.82
CA ALA A 102 5.18 22.04 -0.54
C ALA A 102 5.02 20.55 -0.22
N ASP A 103 3.82 20.01 -0.34
CA ASP A 103 3.56 18.59 -0.08
C ASP A 103 4.29 17.67 -1.08
N LEU A 104 4.39 18.04 -2.36
CA LEU A 104 5.16 17.29 -3.36
C LEU A 104 6.66 17.29 -3.03
N GLN A 105 7.22 18.41 -2.60
CA GLN A 105 8.61 18.49 -2.19
C GLN A 105 8.88 17.60 -0.97
N HIS A 106 8.02 17.65 0.06
CA HIS A 106 8.11 16.77 1.21
C HIS A 106 8.00 15.29 0.84
N ALA A 107 7.11 14.94 -0.08
CA ALA A 107 6.98 13.56 -0.56
C ALA A 107 8.26 13.08 -1.25
N ILE A 108 8.87 13.90 -2.11
CA ILE A 108 10.12 13.59 -2.80
C ILE A 108 11.26 13.36 -1.79
N ASP A 109 11.43 14.26 -0.82
CA ASP A 109 12.48 14.17 0.19
C ASP A 109 12.33 12.89 1.04
N ASP A 110 11.11 12.56 1.41
CA ASP A 110 10.79 11.35 2.17
C ASP A 110 11.05 10.08 1.36
N PHE A 111 10.63 10.02 0.09
CA PHE A 111 10.89 8.87 -0.77
C PHE A 111 12.39 8.66 -1.02
N GLN A 112 13.15 9.73 -1.29
CA GLN A 112 14.60 9.67 -1.45
C GLN A 112 15.28 9.15 -0.18
N THR A 113 14.84 9.62 0.99
CA THR A 113 15.35 9.17 2.29
C THR A 113 15.01 7.71 2.55
N SER A 114 13.77 7.30 2.26
CA SER A 114 13.34 5.90 2.35
C SER A 114 14.18 4.99 1.47
N ILE A 115 14.44 5.36 0.22
CA ILE A 115 15.29 4.60 -0.71
C ILE A 115 16.71 4.46 -0.16
N ARG A 116 17.33 5.57 0.24
CA ARG A 116 18.70 5.59 0.75
C ARG A 116 18.87 4.72 2.00
N LEU A 117 17.94 4.83 2.95
CA LEU A 117 17.98 4.05 4.19
C LEU A 117 17.56 2.59 3.95
N GLY A 118 16.60 2.36 3.06
CA GLY A 118 16.10 1.03 2.73
C GLY A 118 17.16 0.16 2.05
N ALA A 119 17.97 0.73 1.18
CA ALA A 119 19.06 0.03 0.50
C ALA A 119 20.11 -0.52 1.50
N ALA A 120 20.35 0.19 2.61
CA ALA A 120 21.27 -0.21 3.66
C ALA A 120 20.62 -1.10 4.75
N SER A 121 19.29 -1.30 4.68
CA SER A 121 18.54 -2.02 5.71
C SER A 121 18.74 -3.53 5.62
N LYS A 122 18.80 -4.18 6.80
CA LYS A 122 18.75 -5.65 6.92
C LYS A 122 17.32 -6.19 6.82
N GLU A 123 16.31 -5.35 7.03
CA GLU A 123 14.91 -5.74 7.00
C GLU A 123 14.43 -5.91 5.55
N GLU A 124 13.86 -7.08 5.26
CA GLU A 124 13.37 -7.40 3.91
C GLU A 124 12.26 -6.46 3.46
N LEU A 125 11.35 -6.08 4.37
CA LEU A 125 10.29 -5.10 4.10
C LEU A 125 10.86 -3.79 3.56
N ASN A 126 11.88 -3.23 4.21
CA ASN A 126 12.49 -1.97 3.79
C ASN A 126 13.15 -2.08 2.41
N ARG A 127 13.87 -3.19 2.14
CA ARG A 127 14.50 -3.45 0.84
C ARG A 127 13.46 -3.69 -0.27
N GLY A 128 12.35 -4.34 0.06
CA GLY A 128 11.25 -4.58 -0.88
C GLY A 128 10.55 -3.28 -1.30
N LEU A 129 10.29 -2.39 -0.35
CA LEU A 129 9.68 -1.08 -0.62
C LEU A 129 10.59 -0.20 -1.48
N GLU A 130 11.90 -0.18 -1.21
CA GLU A 130 12.87 0.60 -1.97
C GLU A 130 12.87 0.22 -3.44
N LYS A 131 12.83 -1.06 -3.75
CA LYS A 131 13.04 -1.56 -5.13
C LYS A 131 11.94 -1.16 -6.11
N VAL A 132 10.69 -1.08 -5.69
CA VAL A 132 9.55 -0.90 -6.62
C VAL A 132 8.65 0.24 -6.21
N ALA A 133 7.98 0.12 -5.06
CA ALA A 133 6.92 1.05 -4.69
C ALA A 133 7.43 2.48 -4.43
N THR A 134 8.52 2.61 -3.68
CA THR A 134 9.05 3.94 -3.33
C THR A 134 9.62 4.67 -4.55
N ARG A 135 10.27 3.97 -5.48
CA ARG A 135 10.79 4.57 -6.72
C ARG A 135 9.67 5.04 -7.64
N ALA A 136 8.62 4.25 -7.80
CA ALA A 136 7.46 4.64 -8.60
C ALA A 136 6.76 5.88 -8.04
N ASN A 137 6.58 5.94 -6.71
CA ASN A 137 5.98 7.09 -6.05
C ASN A 137 6.87 8.34 -6.11
N LEU A 138 8.19 8.18 -6.03
CA LEU A 138 9.16 9.27 -6.24
C LEU A 138 9.04 9.85 -7.65
N GLU A 139 8.97 9.00 -8.67
CA GLU A 139 8.81 9.41 -10.06
C GLU A 139 7.48 10.16 -10.26
N GLU A 140 6.39 9.67 -9.70
CA GLU A 140 5.09 10.32 -9.76
C GLU A 140 5.12 11.71 -9.11
N ALA A 141 5.66 11.81 -7.89
CA ALA A 141 5.75 13.09 -7.17
C ALA A 141 6.60 14.11 -7.93
N THR A 142 7.71 13.66 -8.53
CA THR A 142 8.61 14.51 -9.34
C THR A 142 7.89 15.05 -10.57
N LYS A 143 7.19 14.20 -11.33
CA LYS A 143 6.41 14.63 -12.50
C LYS A 143 5.32 15.63 -12.14
N LEU A 144 4.65 15.43 -11.02
CA LEU A 144 3.62 16.36 -10.55
C LEU A 144 4.23 17.71 -10.16
N LEU A 145 5.37 17.70 -9.47
CA LEU A 145 6.07 18.95 -9.10
C LEU A 145 6.56 19.73 -10.31
N GLU A 146 7.11 19.06 -11.32
CA GLU A 146 7.51 19.67 -12.59
C GLU A 146 6.31 20.33 -13.28
N LYS A 147 5.17 19.65 -13.34
CA LYS A 147 3.93 20.20 -13.88
C LYS A 147 3.51 21.49 -13.16
N GLU A 148 3.58 21.51 -11.82
CA GLU A 148 3.25 22.72 -11.05
C GLU A 148 4.22 23.90 -11.31
N ARG A 149 5.46 23.64 -11.72
CA ARG A 149 6.45 24.68 -12.00
C ARG A 149 6.25 25.35 -13.37
N HIS A 150 5.63 24.64 -14.31
CA HIS A 150 5.43 25.12 -15.68
C HIS A 150 4.06 25.78 -15.92
N HIS A 151 3.17 25.79 -14.92
CA HIS A 151 1.87 26.46 -14.92
C HIS A 151 1.86 27.64 -13.94
#